data_c23a01e5f60a73524d28e8f4d2c081e0
#
_entry.id   c23a01e5f60a73524d28e8f4d2c081e0
#
_cell.length_a   1.000
_cell.length_b   1.000
_cell.length_c   1.000
_cell.angle_alpha   90.00
_cell.angle_beta   90.00
_cell.angle_gamma   90.00
#
_symmetry.space_group_name_H-M   'P 1'
#
loop_
_entity.id
_entity.type
_entity.pdbx_description
1 polymer ?
#
loop_
_entity_poly.entity_id
_entity_poly.type
_entity_poly.pdbx_seq_one_letter_code
_entity_poly.pdbx_strand_id
1 'polypeptide(L)'
;WQEWVKEGKVKGFSIEGYFADKMKKNQDDEMLAELAKAIVKADGRTKSGKRVVMESYTDYPEAVRNNAKRGIELNEKNGNKCATQTGKVRAQQLAQGEPVSLETVKRMASYLSRAADDYDEGDTSACGTISYLLWGGKAGLRWAESKLKEELWAALKKELEQPED
;
A
#
# COMPACT_ATOMS: atom_id res chain seq x y z
N TRP A 1 28.58 -6.68 -25.95
CA TRP A 1 28.31 -6.08 -24.66
C TRP A 1 29.50 -5.32 -24.08
N GLN A 2 30.62 -5.97 -23.94
CA GLN A 2 31.84 -5.35 -23.41
C GLN A 2 32.38 -4.21 -24.27
N GLU A 3 32.23 -4.29 -25.57
CA GLU A 3 32.64 -3.21 -26.51
C GLU A 3 31.78 -1.96 -26.34
N TRP A 4 30.46 -2.11 -26.22
CA TRP A 4 29.52 -0.97 -26.09
C TRP A 4 29.67 -0.21 -24.78
N VAL A 5 30.07 -0.89 -23.72
CA VAL A 5 30.37 -0.28 -22.42
C VAL A 5 31.73 0.42 -22.43
N LYS A 6 32.74 -0.20 -23.05
CA LYS A 6 34.09 0.40 -23.17
C LYS A 6 34.13 1.64 -24.04
N GLU A 7 33.29 1.72 -25.07
CA GLU A 7 33.18 2.87 -25.97
C GLU A 7 32.33 4.01 -25.40
N GLY A 8 31.81 3.88 -24.19
CA GLY A 8 31.01 4.92 -23.52
C GLY A 8 29.65 5.20 -24.17
N LYS A 9 29.24 4.35 -25.13
CA LYS A 9 27.95 4.49 -25.81
C LYS A 9 26.75 4.15 -24.90
N VAL A 10 26.97 3.39 -23.82
CA VAL A 10 25.98 3.04 -22.83
C VAL A 10 26.54 3.28 -21.44
N LYS A 11 25.95 4.21 -20.70
CA LYS A 11 26.41 4.60 -19.36
C LYS A 11 25.80 3.78 -18.22
N GLY A 12 24.96 2.82 -18.51
CA GLY A 12 24.32 1.94 -17.53
C GLY A 12 23.00 1.40 -18.05
N PHE A 13 22.49 0.38 -17.37
CA PHE A 13 21.13 -0.10 -17.51
C PHE A 13 20.32 0.32 -16.30
N SER A 14 19.18 0.91 -16.56
CA SER A 14 18.11 0.95 -15.58
C SER A 14 17.25 -0.30 -15.81
N ILE A 15 17.28 -1.25 -14.89
CA ILE A 15 16.35 -2.36 -14.89
C ILE A 15 15.15 -1.89 -14.08
N GLU A 16 14.18 -1.32 -14.76
CA GLU A 16 12.85 -1.12 -14.21
C GLU A 16 12.06 -2.41 -14.43
N GLY A 17 12.25 -3.36 -13.53
CA GLY A 17 11.52 -4.62 -13.52
C GLY A 17 10.83 -4.82 -12.18
N TYR A 18 9.57 -5.22 -12.21
CA TYR A 18 8.94 -5.81 -11.04
C TYR A 18 9.52 -7.21 -10.86
N PHE A 19 10.49 -7.35 -9.96
CA PHE A 19 10.92 -8.66 -9.51
C PHE A 19 9.83 -9.19 -8.56
N ALA A 20 8.97 -10.05 -9.08
CA ALA A 20 8.15 -10.88 -8.23
C ALA A 20 9.06 -11.96 -7.64
N ASP A 21 9.51 -11.75 -6.41
CA ASP A 21 10.09 -12.84 -5.63
C ASP A 21 9.09 -13.98 -5.61
N LYS A 22 9.55 -15.20 -5.90
CA LYS A 22 8.78 -16.42 -5.70
C LYS A 22 8.56 -16.61 -4.20
N MET A 23 7.65 -15.83 -3.63
CA MET A 23 7.12 -16.14 -2.32
C MET A 23 6.50 -17.53 -2.37
N LYS A 24 6.76 -18.34 -1.35
CA LYS A 24 6.03 -19.59 -1.14
C LYS A 24 4.55 -19.24 -1.15
N LYS A 25 3.83 -19.74 -2.15
CA LYS A 25 2.38 -19.60 -2.25
C LYS A 25 1.77 -20.19 -0.97
N ASN A 26 1.34 -19.34 -0.07
CA ASN A 26 0.45 -19.73 1.01
C ASN A 26 -0.97 -19.84 0.44
N GLN A 27 -1.79 -20.70 1.02
CA GLN A 27 -3.20 -20.84 0.64
C GLN A 27 -3.95 -19.50 0.65
N ASP A 28 -3.52 -18.57 1.51
CA ASP A 28 -4.04 -17.20 1.59
C ASP A 28 -3.77 -16.39 0.31
N ASP A 29 -2.62 -16.61 -0.36
CA ASP A 29 -2.27 -15.92 -1.61
C ASP A 29 -3.13 -16.41 -2.79
N GLU A 30 -3.53 -17.68 -2.81
CA GLU A 30 -4.44 -18.20 -3.83
C GLU A 30 -5.84 -17.64 -3.65
N MET A 31 -6.30 -17.57 -2.42
CA MET A 31 -7.61 -16.98 -2.09
C MET A 31 -7.63 -15.48 -2.43
N LEU A 32 -6.55 -14.74 -2.15
CA LEU A 32 -6.42 -13.34 -2.54
C LEU A 32 -6.34 -13.15 -4.06
N ALA A 33 -5.70 -14.06 -4.79
CA ALA A 33 -5.65 -14.02 -6.25
C ALA A 33 -6.99 -14.33 -6.91
N GLU A 34 -7.75 -15.30 -6.39
CA GLU A 34 -9.11 -15.59 -6.85
C GLU A 34 -10.05 -14.42 -6.55
N LEU A 35 -9.88 -13.80 -5.38
CA LEU A 35 -10.62 -12.62 -4.98
C LEU A 35 -10.34 -11.42 -5.88
N ALA A 36 -9.06 -11.17 -6.20
CA ALA A 36 -8.69 -10.12 -7.14
C ALA A 36 -9.32 -10.34 -8.52
N LYS A 37 -9.41 -11.59 -8.98
CA LYS A 37 -10.11 -11.95 -10.24
C LYS A 37 -11.61 -11.69 -10.15
N ALA A 38 -12.25 -12.03 -9.02
CA ALA A 38 -13.67 -11.77 -8.80
C ALA A 38 -13.97 -10.27 -8.80
N ILE A 39 -13.14 -9.46 -8.13
CA ILE A 39 -13.26 -8.00 -8.10
C ILE A 39 -13.09 -7.42 -9.52
N VAL A 40 -12.09 -7.86 -10.28
CA VAL A 40 -11.87 -7.41 -11.68
C VAL A 40 -13.03 -7.83 -12.58
N LYS A 41 -13.62 -9.01 -12.37
CA LYS A 41 -14.79 -9.48 -13.13
C LYS A 41 -16.05 -8.70 -12.79
N ALA A 42 -16.23 -8.31 -11.53
CA ALA A 42 -17.32 -7.43 -11.09
C ALA A 42 -17.16 -6.00 -11.65
N ASP A 43 -15.94 -5.49 -11.74
CA ASP A 43 -15.63 -4.14 -12.27
C ASP A 43 -15.82 -4.04 -13.79
N GLY A 44 -15.79 -5.17 -14.52
CA GLY A 44 -16.07 -5.23 -15.97
C GLY A 44 -17.51 -4.86 -16.34
N ARG A 45 -18.40 -4.65 -15.39
CA ARG A 45 -19.79 -4.21 -15.62
C ARG A 45 -20.00 -2.69 -15.66
N THR A 46 -18.99 -1.89 -15.44
CA THR A 46 -19.10 -0.41 -15.44
C THR A 46 -19.05 0.23 -16.84
N LYS A 47 -19.51 -0.45 -17.89
CA LYS A 47 -19.77 0.20 -19.21
C LYS A 47 -21.00 1.10 -19.23
N SER A 48 -21.70 1.23 -18.13
CA SER A 48 -22.85 2.13 -18.00
C SER A 48 -22.48 3.25 -17.03
N GLY A 49 -22.05 4.39 -17.52
CA GLY A 49 -21.87 5.73 -16.94
C GLY A 49 -22.25 6.05 -15.48
N LYS A 50 -22.33 5.06 -14.59
CA LYS A 50 -22.54 5.26 -13.17
C LYS A 50 -21.23 5.74 -12.56
N ARG A 51 -21.26 6.94 -12.01
CA ARG A 51 -20.24 7.48 -11.13
C ARG A 51 -19.84 6.42 -10.11
N VAL A 52 -18.63 5.88 -10.25
CA VAL A 52 -18.04 5.03 -9.22
C VAL A 52 -17.86 5.94 -8.01
N VAL A 53 -18.68 5.75 -6.99
CA VAL A 53 -18.45 6.38 -5.68
C VAL A 53 -17.18 5.71 -5.16
N MET A 54 -16.06 6.40 -5.22
CA MET A 54 -14.82 5.90 -4.64
C MET A 54 -15.00 5.93 -3.13
N GLU A 55 -15.18 4.74 -2.55
CA GLU A 55 -15.25 4.60 -1.10
C GLU A 55 -13.97 5.14 -0.48
N SER A 56 -14.12 6.01 0.50
CA SER A 56 -13.03 6.64 1.21
C SER A 56 -13.25 6.52 2.72
N TYR A 57 -12.17 6.29 3.45
CA TYR A 57 -12.16 5.97 4.86
C TYR A 57 -11.40 7.02 5.65
N THR A 58 -11.99 7.47 6.76
CA THR A 58 -11.37 8.39 7.72
C THR A 58 -11.27 7.77 9.11
N ASP A 59 -11.75 6.54 9.27
CA ASP A 59 -11.93 5.83 10.55
C ASP A 59 -10.66 5.13 11.06
N TYR A 60 -9.50 5.45 10.48
CA TYR A 60 -8.25 4.90 10.98
C TYR A 60 -7.89 5.45 12.37
N PRO A 61 -7.33 4.59 13.25
CA PRO A 61 -7.00 4.95 14.64
C PRO A 61 -6.09 6.16 14.75
N GLU A 62 -6.20 6.88 15.86
CA GLU A 62 -5.30 8.00 16.17
C GLU A 62 -3.82 7.59 16.16
N ALA A 63 -3.50 6.36 16.53
CA ALA A 63 -2.15 5.81 16.46
C ALA A 63 -1.55 5.87 15.03
N VAL A 64 -2.38 5.72 13.99
CA VAL A 64 -1.94 5.87 12.60
C VAL A 64 -1.53 7.31 12.31
N ARG A 65 -2.34 8.27 12.77
CA ARG A 65 -2.05 9.71 12.62
C ARG A 65 -0.77 10.10 13.35
N ASN A 66 -0.61 9.62 14.59
CA ASN A 66 0.56 9.90 15.42
C ASN A 66 1.84 9.29 14.83
N ASN A 67 1.76 8.07 14.30
CA ASN A 67 2.88 7.44 13.59
C ASN A 67 3.27 8.24 12.34
N ALA A 68 2.29 8.69 11.55
CA ALA A 68 2.56 9.51 10.37
C ALA A 68 3.22 10.85 10.74
N LYS A 69 2.73 11.54 11.78
CA LYS A 69 3.34 12.77 12.31
C LYS A 69 4.79 12.53 12.75
N ARG A 70 5.02 11.47 13.54
CA ARG A 70 6.36 11.09 13.98
C ARG A 70 7.28 10.78 12.79
N GLY A 71 6.77 10.07 11.78
CA GLY A 71 7.52 9.80 10.56
C GLY A 71 7.92 11.06 9.80
N ILE A 72 7.02 12.05 9.71
CA ILE A 72 7.30 13.37 9.10
C ILE A 72 8.42 14.07 9.85
N GLU A 73 8.33 14.19 11.19
CA GLU A 73 9.33 14.84 12.02
C GLU A 73 10.72 14.18 11.90
N LEU A 74 10.76 12.84 11.91
CA LEU A 74 12.02 12.11 11.75
C LEU A 74 12.61 12.28 10.34
N ASN A 75 11.77 12.30 9.31
CA ASN A 75 12.21 12.51 7.94
C ASN A 75 12.78 13.93 7.76
N GLU A 76 12.16 14.96 8.37
CA GLU A 76 12.65 16.34 8.37
C GLU A 76 14.01 16.44 9.07
N LYS A 77 14.17 15.81 10.23
CA LYS A 77 15.46 15.73 10.95
C LYS A 77 16.56 15.07 10.12
N ASN A 78 16.20 14.12 9.27
CA ASN A 78 17.12 13.46 8.34
C ASN A 78 17.24 14.16 6.97
N GLY A 79 16.87 15.42 6.88
CA GLY A 79 16.99 16.23 5.67
C GLY A 79 16.04 15.80 4.54
N ASN A 80 14.90 15.20 4.88
CA ASN A 80 13.86 14.76 3.94
C ASN A 80 14.31 13.71 2.90
N LYS A 81 15.29 12.88 3.24
CA LYS A 81 15.91 11.93 2.30
C LYS A 81 15.26 10.55 2.28
N CYS A 82 14.51 10.20 3.34
CA CYS A 82 14.05 8.83 3.58
C CYS A 82 12.70 8.48 2.94
N ALA A 83 12.06 9.39 2.21
CA ALA A 83 10.75 9.13 1.64
C ALA A 83 10.65 9.60 0.20
N THR A 84 9.93 8.82 -0.60
CA THR A 84 9.47 9.23 -1.92
C THR A 84 8.43 10.35 -1.81
N GLN A 85 8.18 11.09 -2.89
CA GLN A 85 7.14 12.11 -2.92
C GLN A 85 5.76 11.52 -2.56
N THR A 86 5.46 10.33 -3.06
CA THR A 86 4.21 9.61 -2.73
C THR A 86 4.12 9.32 -1.23
N GLY A 87 5.19 8.86 -0.60
CA GLY A 87 5.24 8.62 0.84
C GLY A 87 5.01 9.88 1.66
N LYS A 88 5.60 11.01 1.26
CA LYS A 88 5.43 12.31 1.93
C LYS A 88 3.98 12.80 1.86
N VAL A 89 3.37 12.76 0.68
CA VAL A 89 1.96 13.15 0.49
C VAL A 89 1.04 12.26 1.32
N ARG A 90 1.28 10.95 1.32
CA ARG A 90 0.49 10.00 2.10
C ARG A 90 0.62 10.24 3.61
N ALA A 91 1.83 10.50 4.08
CA ALA A 91 2.07 10.79 5.49
C ALA A 91 1.31 12.05 5.94
N GLN A 92 1.30 13.11 5.15
CA GLN A 92 0.53 14.32 5.45
C GLN A 92 -0.97 14.05 5.47
N GLN A 93 -1.49 13.31 4.49
CA GLN A 93 -2.90 12.93 4.43
C GLN A 93 -3.32 12.17 5.70
N LEU A 94 -2.54 11.18 6.12
CA LEU A 94 -2.80 10.41 7.34
C LEU A 94 -2.68 11.29 8.60
N ALA A 95 -1.65 12.12 8.70
CA ALA A 95 -1.42 13.00 9.84
C ALA A 95 -2.55 14.03 10.05
N GLN A 96 -3.15 14.50 8.96
CA GLN A 96 -4.26 15.46 8.97
C GLN A 96 -5.62 14.79 9.16
N GLY A 97 -5.71 13.47 9.06
CA GLY A 97 -6.96 12.73 9.18
C GLY A 97 -7.81 12.78 7.92
N GLU A 98 -7.21 13.02 6.77
CA GLU A 98 -7.91 13.08 5.49
C GLU A 98 -8.38 11.72 5.01
N PRO A 99 -9.45 11.66 4.21
CA PRO A 99 -9.97 10.40 3.72
C PRO A 99 -8.98 9.71 2.76
N VAL A 100 -8.86 8.40 2.90
CA VAL A 100 -8.05 7.54 2.04
C VAL A 100 -8.95 6.57 1.27
N SER A 101 -8.70 6.41 -0.04
CA SER A 101 -9.45 5.50 -0.89
C SER A 101 -9.11 4.03 -0.60
N LEU A 102 -10.02 3.11 -0.97
CA LEU A 102 -9.77 1.66 -0.88
C LEU A 102 -8.48 1.24 -1.59
N GLU A 103 -8.17 1.83 -2.74
CA GLU A 103 -6.91 1.58 -3.44
C GLU A 103 -5.70 1.96 -2.59
N THR A 104 -5.80 3.08 -1.87
CA THR A 104 -4.77 3.50 -0.93
C THR A 104 -4.62 2.52 0.22
N VAL A 105 -5.73 2.03 0.78
CA VAL A 105 -5.73 1.02 1.85
C VAL A 105 -5.02 -0.26 1.39
N LYS A 106 -5.29 -0.73 0.17
CA LYS A 106 -4.59 -1.87 -0.45
C LYS A 106 -3.08 -1.63 -0.55
N ARG A 107 -2.68 -0.45 -1.00
CA ARG A 107 -1.26 -0.06 -1.08
C ARG A 107 -0.60 0.01 0.29
N MET A 108 -1.30 0.54 1.29
CA MET A 108 -0.82 0.59 2.67
C MET A 108 -0.58 -0.81 3.23
N ALA A 109 -1.55 -1.71 3.12
CA ALA A 109 -1.40 -3.10 3.57
C ALA A 109 -0.22 -3.80 2.89
N SER A 110 -0.15 -3.71 1.56
CA SER A 110 0.92 -4.32 0.78
C SER A 110 2.31 -3.77 1.10
N TYR A 111 2.44 -2.46 1.25
CA TYR A 111 3.73 -1.84 1.58
C TYR A 111 4.15 -2.17 3.02
N LEU A 112 3.27 -1.95 3.99
CA LEU A 112 3.58 -2.14 5.41
C LEU A 112 3.86 -3.60 5.76
N SER A 113 3.19 -4.55 5.11
CA SER A 113 3.47 -5.97 5.29
C SER A 113 4.89 -6.33 4.86
N ARG A 114 5.36 -5.81 3.73
CA ARG A 114 6.73 -6.08 3.25
C ARG A 114 7.80 -5.34 4.03
N ALA A 115 7.50 -4.12 4.46
CA ALA A 115 8.44 -3.25 5.17
C ALA A 115 8.46 -3.49 6.69
N ALA A 116 7.71 -4.48 7.19
CA ALA A 116 7.65 -4.79 8.61
C ALA A 116 9.01 -5.25 9.18
N ASP A 117 9.77 -5.97 8.37
CA ASP A 117 11.09 -6.49 8.75
C ASP A 117 12.17 -5.39 8.76
N ASP A 118 11.96 -4.30 8.00
CA ASP A 118 12.87 -3.16 7.97
C ASP A 118 12.61 -2.15 9.11
N TYR A 119 11.57 -2.38 9.92
CA TYR A 119 11.20 -1.50 11.02
C TYR A 119 11.95 -1.85 12.30
N ASP A 120 12.82 -0.96 12.74
CA ASP A 120 13.49 -1.00 14.04
C ASP A 120 13.07 0.21 14.89
N GLU A 121 12.34 -0.04 15.97
CA GLU A 121 11.90 1.02 16.88
C GLU A 121 13.06 1.73 17.58
N GLY A 122 14.19 1.04 17.75
CA GLY A 122 15.42 1.58 18.35
C GLY A 122 16.21 2.46 17.40
N ASP A 123 16.09 2.27 16.09
CA ASP A 123 16.80 3.10 15.10
C ASP A 123 15.88 4.09 14.40
N THR A 124 15.72 5.26 14.99
CA THR A 124 14.91 6.35 14.43
C THR A 124 15.61 7.13 13.30
N SER A 125 16.86 6.78 12.98
CA SER A 125 17.62 7.38 11.87
C SER A 125 17.55 6.54 10.60
N ALA A 126 17.20 5.26 10.70
CA ALA A 126 17.05 4.36 9.57
C ALA A 126 15.89 4.77 8.66
N CYS A 127 16.16 4.86 7.36
CA CYS A 127 15.13 5.22 6.37
C CYS A 127 14.00 4.18 6.29
N GLY A 128 14.27 2.92 6.58
CA GLY A 128 13.25 1.87 6.68
C GLY A 128 12.22 2.19 7.76
N THR A 129 12.71 2.48 8.98
CA THR A 129 11.88 2.88 10.13
C THR A 129 11.06 4.13 9.84
N ILE A 130 11.70 5.17 9.30
CA ILE A 130 11.04 6.43 8.97
C ILE A 130 9.95 6.21 7.93
N SER A 131 10.25 5.50 6.84
CA SER A 131 9.30 5.22 5.77
C SER A 131 8.12 4.39 6.28
N TYR A 132 8.36 3.42 7.15
CA TYR A 132 7.32 2.62 7.77
C TYR A 132 6.35 3.47 8.60
N LEU A 133 6.87 4.40 9.40
CA LEU A 133 6.06 5.32 10.20
C LEU A 133 5.25 6.29 9.33
N LEU A 134 5.81 6.78 8.23
CA LEU A 134 5.12 7.66 7.28
C LEU A 134 3.83 7.04 6.70
N TRP A 135 3.78 5.72 6.58
CA TRP A 135 2.61 4.97 6.13
C TRP A 135 1.70 4.51 7.28
N GLY A 136 1.93 4.99 8.50
CA GLY A 136 1.10 4.71 9.67
C GLY A 136 1.61 3.61 10.59
N GLY A 137 2.74 2.99 10.28
CA GLY A 137 3.38 1.97 11.12
C GLY A 137 2.55 0.71 11.33
N LYS A 138 2.81 -0.03 12.40
CA LYS A 138 2.07 -1.25 12.78
C LYS A 138 0.57 -1.02 12.94
N ALA A 139 0.16 0.15 13.42
CA ALA A 139 -1.25 0.50 13.55
C ALA A 139 -1.91 0.67 12.18
N GLY A 140 -1.21 1.26 11.22
CA GLY A 140 -1.64 1.41 9.83
C GLY A 140 -1.84 0.06 9.15
N LEU A 141 -0.91 -0.87 9.35
CA LEU A 141 -1.02 -2.23 8.81
C LEU A 141 -2.28 -2.94 9.34
N ARG A 142 -2.45 -3.00 10.65
CA ARG A 142 -3.60 -3.68 11.27
C ARG A 142 -4.93 -3.09 10.82
N TRP A 143 -5.02 -1.77 10.74
CA TRP A 143 -6.22 -1.10 10.28
C TRP A 143 -6.50 -1.42 8.81
N ALA A 144 -5.49 -1.32 7.94
CA ALA A 144 -5.64 -1.58 6.52
C ALA A 144 -6.08 -3.04 6.25
N GLU A 145 -5.49 -4.01 6.94
CA GLU A 145 -5.88 -5.42 6.85
C GLU A 145 -7.32 -5.65 7.33
N SER A 146 -7.73 -5.01 8.44
CA SER A 146 -9.11 -5.08 8.94
C SER A 146 -10.09 -4.53 7.93
N LYS A 147 -9.80 -3.37 7.32
CA LYS A 147 -10.64 -2.78 6.28
C LYS A 147 -10.78 -3.67 5.06
N LEU A 148 -9.69 -4.25 4.60
CA LEU A 148 -9.73 -5.16 3.45
C LEU A 148 -10.57 -6.41 3.74
N LYS A 149 -10.53 -6.93 4.96
CA LYS A 149 -11.40 -8.05 5.37
C LYS A 149 -12.87 -7.64 5.41
N GLU A 150 -13.21 -6.46 5.96
CA GLU A 150 -14.57 -5.92 5.99
C GLU A 150 -15.14 -5.78 4.58
N GLU A 151 -14.36 -5.18 3.66
CA GLU A 151 -14.76 -5.03 2.26
C GLU A 151 -14.98 -6.36 1.54
N LEU A 152 -14.12 -7.33 1.84
CA LEU A 152 -14.25 -8.68 1.31
C LEU A 152 -15.55 -9.33 1.77
N TRP A 153 -15.83 -9.28 3.07
CA TRP A 153 -17.05 -9.84 3.64
C TRP A 153 -18.32 -9.16 3.08
N ALA A 154 -18.29 -7.84 2.91
CA ALA A 154 -19.37 -7.08 2.31
C ALA A 154 -19.64 -7.51 0.85
N ALA A 155 -18.57 -7.72 0.07
CA ALA A 155 -18.68 -8.18 -1.30
C ALA A 155 -19.26 -9.61 -1.39
N LEU A 156 -18.77 -10.54 -0.56
CA LEU A 156 -19.26 -11.92 -0.51
C LEU A 156 -20.73 -12.00 -0.09
N LYS A 157 -21.11 -11.23 0.93
CA LYS A 157 -22.51 -11.18 1.39
C LYS A 157 -23.45 -10.70 0.30
N LYS A 158 -23.05 -9.68 -0.44
CA LYS A 158 -23.83 -9.15 -1.56
C LYS A 158 -24.00 -10.16 -2.70
N GLU A 159 -23.00 -11.00 -2.93
CA GLU A 159 -23.06 -12.05 -3.93
C GLU A 159 -24.02 -13.19 -3.53
N LEU A 160 -24.01 -13.56 -2.24
CA LEU A 160 -24.89 -14.57 -1.68
C LEU A 160 -26.37 -14.13 -1.57
N GLU A 161 -26.64 -12.84 -1.46
CA GLU A 161 -27.99 -12.28 -1.38
C GLU A 161 -28.63 -11.99 -2.76
N GLN A 162 -27.92 -12.22 -3.86
CA GLN A 162 -28.52 -12.12 -5.21
C GLN A 162 -29.26 -13.44 -5.50
N PRO A 163 -30.59 -13.42 -5.71
CA PRO A 163 -31.33 -14.60 -6.13
C PRO A 163 -30.83 -15.02 -7.51
N GLU A 164 -30.63 -16.34 -7.68
CA GLU A 164 -30.42 -16.93 -9.01
C GLU A 164 -31.72 -16.75 -9.80
N ASP A 165 -31.68 -15.91 -10.85
CA ASP A 165 -32.73 -15.83 -11.86
C ASP A 165 -32.62 -16.97 -12.88
#